data_d47ccbc6242f530a6cd68a34bda7cc7a
#
_entry.id   d47ccbc6242f530a6cd68a34bda7cc7a
#
_cell.length_a   1.000
_cell.length_b   1.000
_cell.length_c   1.000
_cell.angle_alpha   90.00
_cell.angle_beta   90.00
_cell.angle_gamma   90.00
#
_symmetry.space_group_name_H-M   'P 1'
#
loop_
_entity.id
_entity.type
_entity.pdbx_description
1 polymer ?
#
loop_
_entity_poly.entity_id
_entity_poly.type
_entity_poly.pdbx_seq_one_letter_code
_entity_poly.pdbx_strand_id
1 'polypeptide(L)'
;AEWPERIGRIAHQIQKIGFEKKSEIENTLDYVVAYLSKDIEGVLKNLEERTDFPQYVMMDLAFRFGFIVQEGTDEQVVRYIQLGRRAEQQAATPQLAGLIREYMDRYEAELNDRKTYAGIRGRVTRERMNEVNLYKVEDGKECLIATSKVSRDGWYGFTFQPERKGFYTVGGKERLDRIRLYMKPGDQGEVNFPEDTIVITVRNTPENLLLARWETIMIPVRERVDNLKYALFDYRDFFPYFMDFLPQAREFQEKLTFRDETFARLVKQTIDFDLDYYAFRILNALKAGKDTFKPSRPTPADYPAYYETIISRDKLTDASVLEQPYGYDYLQRYTTFALAKEGEKDNLSNRLKWLPDDLLKAEVVLWYAERCRTYENYQKILGEYGSFLTTENHRERMNAVSARLYQGKKGEMAADFTYPDRNGKLVSLSDFRGKVVLVDVWATWCGPCRAEIPHLVKLEKEMEGKDVVFIGVSIDQKKDHRKWLEVLEQEGLSGVQLFAGVSPQIMKDYKFTTIPRFMVFDREGKVVSTNSPRPSNPELKKLLEKLLNSGL
;
A
#
# COMPACT_ATOMS: atom_id res chain seq x y z
N ALA A 1 -11.88 -34.42 -33.13
CA ALA A 1 -12.74 -34.09 -34.27
C ALA A 1 -13.50 -35.28 -34.87
N GLU A 2 -12.97 -36.51 -34.79
CA GLU A 2 -13.62 -37.72 -35.42
C GLU A 2 -14.72 -38.40 -34.58
N TRP A 3 -14.79 -38.15 -33.28
CA TRP A 3 -15.71 -38.84 -32.38
C TRP A 3 -17.19 -38.46 -32.55
N PRO A 4 -17.57 -37.20 -32.72
CA PRO A 4 -18.98 -36.83 -32.95
C PRO A 4 -19.55 -37.47 -34.22
N GLU A 5 -18.76 -37.53 -35.31
CA GLU A 5 -19.21 -38.20 -36.55
C GLU A 5 -19.28 -39.71 -36.41
N ARG A 6 -18.41 -40.34 -35.64
CA ARG A 6 -18.48 -41.78 -35.36
C ARG A 6 -19.72 -42.15 -34.55
N ILE A 7 -20.03 -41.35 -33.50
CA ILE A 7 -21.23 -41.54 -32.66
C ILE A 7 -22.47 -41.27 -33.46
N GLY A 8 -22.53 -40.24 -34.31
CA GLY A 8 -23.64 -40.00 -35.23
C GLY A 8 -23.87 -41.15 -36.19
N ARG A 9 -22.82 -41.80 -36.69
CA ARG A 9 -22.93 -43.02 -37.52
C ARG A 9 -23.46 -44.22 -36.73
N ILE A 10 -23.05 -44.41 -35.50
CA ILE A 10 -23.54 -45.47 -34.60
C ILE A 10 -25.01 -45.22 -34.25
N ALA A 11 -25.39 -43.97 -33.96
CA ALA A 11 -26.76 -43.56 -33.72
C ALA A 11 -27.67 -43.89 -34.92
N HIS A 12 -27.21 -43.57 -36.14
CA HIS A 12 -27.96 -43.86 -37.36
C HIS A 12 -28.09 -45.36 -37.64
N GLN A 13 -27.08 -46.19 -37.27
CA GLN A 13 -27.14 -47.65 -37.36
C GLN A 13 -28.13 -48.23 -36.32
N ILE A 14 -28.15 -47.71 -35.07
CA ILE A 14 -29.08 -48.15 -34.02
C ILE A 14 -30.51 -47.78 -34.36
N GLN A 15 -30.79 -46.65 -35.01
CA GLN A 15 -32.12 -46.25 -35.52
C GLN A 15 -32.67 -47.26 -36.55
N LYS A 16 -31.78 -47.95 -37.28
CA LYS A 16 -32.20 -48.99 -38.28
C LYS A 16 -32.57 -50.33 -37.67
N ILE A 17 -32.20 -50.62 -36.42
CA ILE A 17 -32.31 -51.94 -35.79
C ILE A 17 -33.66 -52.12 -35.02
N GLY A 18 -34.56 -51.15 -34.95
CA GLY A 18 -35.92 -51.34 -34.47
C GLY A 18 -36.07 -51.66 -32.97
N PHE A 19 -35.35 -50.99 -32.09
CA PHE A 19 -35.48 -51.17 -30.64
C PHE A 19 -36.77 -50.56 -30.10
N GLU A 20 -37.44 -51.23 -29.11
CA GLU A 20 -38.62 -50.80 -28.41
C GLU A 20 -38.45 -49.53 -27.56
N LYS A 21 -37.24 -49.04 -27.33
CA LYS A 21 -36.88 -47.85 -26.52
C LYS A 21 -36.10 -46.81 -27.32
N LYS A 22 -36.55 -46.51 -28.52
CA LYS A 22 -35.86 -45.58 -29.44
C LYS A 22 -35.56 -44.19 -28.81
N SER A 23 -36.50 -43.60 -28.06
CA SER A 23 -36.34 -42.29 -27.43
C SER A 23 -35.29 -42.27 -26.33
N GLU A 24 -35.12 -43.36 -25.58
CA GLU A 24 -34.13 -43.47 -24.50
C GLU A 24 -32.70 -43.58 -25.05
N ILE A 25 -32.54 -44.26 -26.19
CA ILE A 25 -31.27 -44.39 -26.90
C ILE A 25 -30.89 -43.05 -27.56
N GLU A 26 -31.81 -42.37 -28.20
CA GLU A 26 -31.62 -41.05 -28.81
C GLU A 26 -31.20 -40.04 -27.77
N ASN A 27 -31.89 -39.91 -26.63
CA ASN A 27 -31.56 -39.03 -25.53
C ASN A 27 -30.19 -39.35 -24.91
N THR A 28 -29.79 -40.62 -24.88
CA THR A 28 -28.46 -41.03 -24.38
C THR A 28 -27.35 -40.66 -25.35
N LEU A 29 -27.62 -40.75 -26.65
CA LEU A 29 -26.65 -40.37 -27.68
C LEU A 29 -26.45 -38.88 -27.76
N ASP A 30 -27.48 -38.07 -27.68
CA ASP A 30 -27.40 -36.61 -27.65
C ASP A 30 -26.61 -36.12 -26.42
N TYR A 31 -26.83 -36.76 -25.29
CA TYR A 31 -26.07 -36.53 -24.07
C TYR A 31 -24.56 -36.84 -24.24
N VAL A 32 -24.22 -37.99 -24.85
CA VAL A 32 -22.82 -38.36 -25.08
C VAL A 32 -22.17 -37.44 -26.10
N VAL A 33 -22.89 -37.03 -27.14
CA VAL A 33 -22.36 -36.06 -28.13
C VAL A 33 -22.11 -34.72 -27.51
N ALA A 34 -23.04 -34.18 -26.70
CA ALA A 34 -22.86 -32.91 -25.99
C ALA A 34 -21.66 -32.96 -25.02
N TYR A 35 -21.51 -34.07 -24.29
CA TYR A 35 -20.33 -34.27 -23.41
C TYR A 35 -19.01 -34.29 -24.17
N LEU A 36 -18.91 -35.03 -25.26
CA LEU A 36 -17.68 -35.19 -26.05
C LEU A 36 -17.30 -33.89 -26.79
N SER A 37 -18.28 -33.07 -27.15
CA SER A 37 -18.05 -31.75 -27.75
C SER A 37 -17.83 -30.64 -26.71
N LYS A 38 -17.94 -30.93 -25.42
CA LYS A 38 -17.91 -29.97 -24.31
C LYS A 38 -18.99 -28.88 -24.44
N ASP A 39 -20.11 -29.22 -25.03
CA ASP A 39 -21.25 -28.33 -25.10
C ASP A 39 -22.01 -28.31 -23.76
N ILE A 40 -21.63 -27.33 -22.92
CA ILE A 40 -22.19 -27.17 -21.57
C ILE A 40 -23.69 -27.01 -21.62
N GLU A 41 -24.22 -26.17 -22.53
CA GLU A 41 -25.64 -25.90 -22.61
C GLU A 41 -26.43 -27.12 -23.09
N GLY A 42 -25.89 -27.86 -24.07
CA GLY A 42 -26.44 -29.11 -24.52
C GLY A 42 -26.50 -30.19 -23.45
N VAL A 43 -25.44 -30.29 -22.61
CA VAL A 43 -25.43 -31.22 -21.45
C VAL A 43 -26.50 -30.82 -20.42
N LEU A 44 -26.53 -29.55 -20.01
CA LEU A 44 -27.48 -29.07 -19.00
C LEU A 44 -28.94 -29.27 -19.47
N LYS A 45 -29.27 -28.86 -20.70
CA LYS A 45 -30.60 -29.02 -21.26
C LYS A 45 -31.06 -30.49 -21.29
N ASN A 46 -30.19 -31.40 -21.74
CA ASN A 46 -30.49 -32.83 -21.75
C ASN A 46 -30.74 -33.39 -20.35
N LEU A 47 -29.97 -32.94 -19.35
CA LEU A 47 -30.15 -33.36 -17.96
C LEU A 47 -31.43 -32.75 -17.33
N GLU A 48 -31.81 -31.54 -17.68
CA GLU A 48 -33.02 -30.87 -17.20
C GLU A 48 -34.31 -31.53 -17.72
N GLU A 49 -34.28 -31.99 -18.93
CA GLU A 49 -35.43 -32.68 -19.58
C GLU A 49 -35.70 -34.08 -19.01
N ARG A 50 -34.73 -34.66 -18.24
CA ARG A 50 -34.90 -35.97 -17.61
C ARG A 50 -35.78 -35.89 -16.37
N THR A 51 -36.67 -36.86 -16.24
CA THR A 51 -37.50 -37.05 -15.03
C THR A 51 -36.78 -37.89 -13.96
N ASP A 52 -35.89 -38.79 -14.39
CA ASP A 52 -35.10 -39.68 -13.56
C ASP A 52 -33.64 -39.68 -13.98
N PHE A 53 -32.79 -40.09 -13.05
CA PHE A 53 -31.36 -40.23 -13.29
C PHE A 53 -30.92 -41.69 -13.10
N PRO A 54 -30.66 -42.41 -14.20
CA PRO A 54 -30.01 -43.72 -14.14
C PRO A 54 -28.66 -43.65 -13.41
N GLN A 55 -28.23 -44.72 -12.77
CA GLN A 55 -27.00 -44.77 -11.99
C GLN A 55 -25.75 -44.27 -12.74
N TYR A 56 -25.64 -44.54 -14.03
CA TYR A 56 -24.50 -44.06 -14.84
C TYR A 56 -24.51 -42.54 -15.01
N VAL A 57 -25.70 -41.93 -15.15
CA VAL A 57 -25.82 -40.45 -15.21
C VAL A 57 -25.47 -39.82 -13.89
N MET A 58 -25.86 -40.44 -12.77
CA MET A 58 -25.48 -39.99 -11.43
C MET A 58 -23.97 -40.04 -11.20
N MET A 59 -23.28 -41.07 -11.70
CA MET A 59 -21.82 -41.17 -11.68
C MET A 59 -21.18 -40.12 -12.57
N ASP A 60 -21.76 -39.84 -13.73
CA ASP A 60 -21.24 -38.80 -14.62
C ASP A 60 -21.39 -37.39 -14.04
N LEU A 61 -22.51 -37.11 -13.34
CA LEU A 61 -22.70 -35.88 -12.57
C LEU A 61 -21.61 -35.71 -11.49
N ALA A 62 -21.19 -36.78 -10.84
CA ALA A 62 -20.11 -36.69 -9.85
C ALA A 62 -18.72 -36.51 -10.50
N PHE A 63 -18.40 -37.30 -11.53
CA PHE A 63 -16.99 -37.44 -11.98
C PHE A 63 -16.66 -36.79 -13.31
N ARG A 64 -17.58 -36.77 -14.29
CA ARG A 64 -17.26 -36.43 -15.68
C ARG A 64 -17.59 -35.00 -16.05
N PHE A 65 -18.58 -34.40 -15.41
CA PHE A 65 -19.04 -33.04 -15.74
C PHE A 65 -18.34 -31.92 -14.97
N GLY A 66 -17.26 -32.23 -14.25
CA GLY A 66 -16.46 -31.22 -13.58
C GLY A 66 -15.96 -30.08 -14.49
N PHE A 67 -15.88 -30.32 -15.82
CA PHE A 67 -15.57 -29.25 -16.78
C PHE A 67 -16.62 -28.14 -16.80
N ILE A 68 -17.90 -28.44 -16.50
CA ILE A 68 -18.95 -27.39 -16.36
C ILE A 68 -18.57 -26.43 -15.26
N VAL A 69 -18.03 -26.94 -14.15
CA VAL A 69 -17.58 -26.11 -13.05
C VAL A 69 -16.32 -25.32 -13.41
N GLN A 70 -15.47 -25.81 -14.30
CA GLN A 70 -14.24 -25.13 -14.72
C GLN A 70 -14.46 -24.08 -15.83
N GLU A 71 -15.31 -24.40 -16.82
CA GLU A 71 -15.43 -23.64 -18.06
C GLU A 71 -16.80 -22.92 -18.19
N GLY A 72 -17.84 -23.30 -17.39
CA GLY A 72 -19.18 -22.75 -17.46
C GLY A 72 -19.32 -21.40 -16.75
N THR A 73 -20.39 -20.66 -17.11
CA THR A 73 -20.81 -19.48 -16.38
C THR A 73 -21.36 -19.83 -15.00
N ASP A 74 -21.41 -18.87 -14.08
CA ASP A 74 -21.97 -19.09 -12.73
C ASP A 74 -23.41 -19.61 -12.78
N GLU A 75 -24.22 -19.12 -13.73
CA GLU A 75 -25.58 -19.60 -13.93
C GLU A 75 -25.62 -21.06 -14.36
N GLN A 76 -24.75 -21.47 -15.28
CA GLN A 76 -24.63 -22.86 -15.72
C GLN A 76 -24.15 -23.78 -14.58
N VAL A 77 -23.20 -23.30 -13.75
CA VAL A 77 -22.74 -24.05 -12.58
C VAL A 77 -23.83 -24.21 -11.53
N VAL A 78 -24.64 -23.17 -11.28
CA VAL A 78 -25.81 -23.25 -10.37
C VAL A 78 -26.81 -24.30 -10.87
N ARG A 79 -27.15 -24.27 -12.15
CA ARG A 79 -28.06 -25.26 -12.77
C ARG A 79 -27.50 -26.69 -12.63
N TYR A 80 -26.22 -26.86 -12.86
CA TYR A 80 -25.54 -28.13 -12.70
C TYR A 80 -25.57 -28.67 -11.27
N ILE A 81 -25.30 -27.84 -10.27
CA ILE A 81 -25.37 -28.22 -8.85
C ILE A 81 -26.81 -28.62 -8.47
N GLN A 82 -27.81 -27.87 -8.95
CA GLN A 82 -29.23 -28.20 -8.71
C GLN A 82 -29.61 -29.56 -9.30
N LEU A 83 -29.12 -29.89 -10.50
CA LEU A 83 -29.28 -31.22 -11.11
C LEU A 83 -28.61 -32.32 -10.29
N GLY A 84 -27.41 -32.09 -9.80
CA GLY A 84 -26.74 -33.00 -8.90
C GLY A 84 -27.48 -33.23 -7.59
N ARG A 85 -28.03 -32.18 -6.98
CA ARG A 85 -28.84 -32.30 -5.76
C ARG A 85 -30.14 -33.08 -6.01
N ARG A 86 -30.76 -32.91 -7.18
CA ARG A 86 -31.90 -33.73 -7.59
C ARG A 86 -31.54 -35.20 -7.78
N ALA A 87 -30.36 -35.47 -8.37
CA ALA A 87 -29.84 -36.82 -8.53
C ALA A 87 -29.51 -37.49 -7.19
N GLU A 88 -28.97 -36.73 -6.24
CA GLU A 88 -28.71 -37.20 -4.87
C GLU A 88 -29.99 -37.74 -4.20
N GLN A 89 -31.11 -37.01 -4.36
CA GLN A 89 -32.40 -37.44 -3.80
C GLN A 89 -32.95 -38.72 -4.45
N GLN A 90 -32.59 -39.01 -5.68
CA GLN A 90 -33.01 -40.19 -6.43
C GLN A 90 -32.03 -41.37 -6.33
N ALA A 91 -30.90 -41.21 -5.63
CA ALA A 91 -29.89 -42.24 -5.55
C ALA A 91 -30.36 -43.52 -4.83
N ALA A 92 -30.18 -44.67 -5.48
CA ALA A 92 -30.66 -45.96 -5.01
C ALA A 92 -29.92 -46.46 -3.74
N THR A 93 -28.78 -45.92 -3.40
CA THR A 93 -27.97 -46.31 -2.23
C THR A 93 -27.46 -45.12 -1.46
N PRO A 94 -27.32 -45.20 -0.11
CA PRO A 94 -26.72 -44.14 0.71
C PRO A 94 -25.29 -43.79 0.29
N GLN A 95 -24.52 -44.75 -0.21
CA GLN A 95 -23.15 -44.56 -0.67
C GLN A 95 -23.08 -43.69 -1.92
N LEU A 96 -23.98 -43.92 -2.90
CA LEU A 96 -24.07 -43.12 -4.10
C LEU A 96 -24.60 -41.73 -3.80
N ALA A 97 -25.58 -41.59 -2.90
CA ALA A 97 -26.05 -40.29 -2.43
C ALA A 97 -24.95 -39.50 -1.74
N GLY A 98 -24.20 -40.14 -0.87
CA GLY A 98 -23.04 -39.53 -0.17
C GLY A 98 -21.96 -39.04 -1.12
N LEU A 99 -21.64 -39.82 -2.15
CA LEU A 99 -20.67 -39.45 -3.17
C LEU A 99 -21.13 -38.22 -3.98
N ILE A 100 -22.37 -38.22 -4.45
CA ILE A 100 -22.91 -37.09 -5.20
C ILE A 100 -22.91 -35.83 -4.32
N ARG A 101 -23.31 -35.95 -3.06
CA ARG A 101 -23.30 -34.85 -2.09
C ARG A 101 -21.92 -34.24 -1.95
N GLU A 102 -20.89 -35.07 -1.75
CA GLU A 102 -19.51 -34.61 -1.59
C GLU A 102 -19.03 -33.78 -2.78
N TYR A 103 -19.34 -34.23 -4.01
CA TYR A 103 -18.97 -33.49 -5.20
C TYR A 103 -19.77 -32.20 -5.37
N MET A 104 -21.07 -32.21 -5.08
CA MET A 104 -21.91 -31.01 -5.17
C MET A 104 -21.52 -29.99 -4.12
N ASP A 105 -21.18 -30.39 -2.88
CA ASP A 105 -20.69 -29.51 -1.84
C ASP A 105 -19.34 -28.86 -2.25
N ARG A 106 -18.47 -29.64 -2.85
CA ARG A 106 -17.21 -29.14 -3.40
C ARG A 106 -17.42 -28.15 -4.55
N TYR A 107 -18.29 -28.46 -5.49
CA TYR A 107 -18.61 -27.58 -6.61
C TYR A 107 -19.34 -26.29 -6.16
N GLU A 108 -20.17 -26.38 -5.14
CA GLU A 108 -20.80 -25.23 -4.52
C GLU A 108 -19.75 -24.34 -3.80
N ALA A 109 -18.77 -24.93 -3.13
CA ALA A 109 -17.65 -24.22 -2.57
C ALA A 109 -16.80 -23.54 -3.67
N GLU A 110 -16.48 -24.26 -4.77
CA GLU A 110 -15.77 -23.69 -5.92
C GLU A 110 -16.56 -22.55 -6.60
N LEU A 111 -17.90 -22.65 -6.69
CA LEU A 111 -18.77 -21.59 -7.19
C LEU A 111 -18.76 -20.37 -6.26
N ASN A 112 -18.77 -20.60 -4.94
CA ASN A 112 -18.69 -19.53 -3.95
C ASN A 112 -17.32 -18.85 -3.98
N ASP A 113 -16.26 -19.60 -4.23
CA ASP A 113 -14.92 -19.03 -4.47
C ASP A 113 -14.87 -18.20 -5.77
N ARG A 114 -15.69 -18.53 -6.77
CA ARG A 114 -15.84 -17.74 -8.01
C ARG A 114 -16.60 -16.43 -7.83
N LYS A 115 -17.45 -16.30 -6.82
CA LYS A 115 -18.05 -15.01 -6.41
C LYS A 115 -17.00 -14.14 -5.73
N THR A 116 -15.84 -14.02 -6.37
CA THR A 116 -14.65 -13.40 -5.79
C THR A 116 -14.61 -11.89 -5.97
N TYR A 117 -15.48 -11.33 -6.83
CA TYR A 117 -15.47 -9.91 -7.11
C TYR A 117 -16.38 -9.15 -6.15
N ALA A 118 -15.79 -8.20 -5.43
CA ALA A 118 -16.53 -7.18 -4.70
C ALA A 118 -16.77 -5.96 -5.59
N GLY A 119 -17.87 -5.25 -5.33
CA GLY A 119 -18.23 -4.03 -6.03
C GLY A 119 -18.41 -2.86 -5.08
N ILE A 120 -17.92 -1.69 -5.47
CA ILE A 120 -18.22 -0.42 -4.81
C ILE A 120 -18.65 0.58 -5.88
N ARG A 121 -19.77 1.24 -5.69
CA ARG A 121 -20.28 2.28 -6.59
C ARG A 121 -20.86 3.43 -5.80
N GLY A 122 -21.12 4.54 -6.46
CA GLY A 122 -21.81 5.65 -5.84
C GLY A 122 -21.82 6.90 -6.69
N ARG A 123 -22.33 7.98 -6.11
CA ARG A 123 -22.42 9.29 -6.75
C ARG A 123 -21.53 10.30 -6.03
N VAL A 124 -20.91 11.15 -6.81
CA VAL A 124 -20.16 12.33 -6.39
C VAL A 124 -20.92 13.56 -6.86
N THR A 125 -21.31 14.43 -5.94
CA THR A 125 -21.87 15.76 -6.26
C THR A 125 -20.95 16.89 -5.81
N ARG A 126 -19.81 16.55 -5.19
CA ARG A 126 -18.76 17.46 -4.72
C ARG A 126 -17.99 18.04 -5.92
N GLU A 127 -18.02 19.35 -6.09
CA GLU A 127 -17.48 20.04 -7.28
C GLU A 127 -16.01 19.77 -7.60
N ARG A 128 -15.17 19.55 -6.57
CA ARG A 128 -13.72 19.37 -6.76
C ARG A 128 -13.28 17.91 -6.81
N MET A 129 -14.21 16.97 -6.78
CA MET A 129 -13.91 15.55 -6.76
C MET A 129 -14.24 14.91 -8.12
N ASN A 130 -13.27 14.90 -9.04
CA ASN A 130 -13.42 14.35 -10.40
C ASN A 130 -12.94 12.91 -10.53
N GLU A 131 -12.37 12.35 -9.47
CA GLU A 131 -11.94 10.96 -9.38
C GLU A 131 -12.12 10.42 -7.96
N VAL A 132 -12.40 9.13 -7.87
CA VAL A 132 -12.49 8.38 -6.62
C VAL A 132 -11.43 7.29 -6.65
N ASN A 133 -10.74 7.11 -5.55
CA ASN A 133 -9.69 6.12 -5.38
C ASN A 133 -10.14 5.00 -4.45
N LEU A 134 -9.72 3.78 -4.76
CA LEU A 134 -9.90 2.61 -3.91
C LEU A 134 -8.51 2.14 -3.42
N TYR A 135 -8.39 1.98 -2.12
CA TYR A 135 -7.18 1.52 -1.47
C TYR A 135 -7.46 0.23 -0.71
N LYS A 136 -6.55 -0.74 -0.76
CA LYS A 136 -6.51 -1.83 0.22
C LYS A 136 -5.68 -1.40 1.43
N VAL A 137 -6.03 -1.92 2.60
CA VAL A 137 -5.18 -1.79 3.79
C VAL A 137 -4.23 -2.98 3.84
N GLU A 138 -2.94 -2.71 3.85
CA GLU A 138 -1.89 -3.71 3.91
C GLU A 138 -0.75 -3.20 4.79
N ASP A 139 -0.34 -4.00 5.77
CA ASP A 139 0.70 -3.66 6.75
C ASP A 139 0.51 -2.28 7.40
N GLY A 140 -0.74 -1.94 7.72
CA GLY A 140 -1.11 -0.68 8.36
C GLY A 140 -1.03 0.55 7.46
N LYS A 141 -1.02 0.37 6.14
CA LYS A 141 -0.96 1.44 5.12
C LYS A 141 -2.09 1.32 4.12
N GLU A 142 -2.49 2.45 3.56
CA GLU A 142 -3.40 2.50 2.42
C GLU A 142 -2.60 2.35 1.11
N CYS A 143 -2.81 1.25 0.40
CA CYS A 143 -2.20 0.95 -0.89
C CYS A 143 -3.24 1.17 -2.00
N LEU A 144 -2.99 2.13 -2.89
CA LEU A 144 -3.89 2.43 -4.02
C LEU A 144 -3.95 1.22 -4.96
N ILE A 145 -5.16 0.70 -5.20
CA ILE A 145 -5.40 -0.42 -6.12
C ILE A 145 -6.18 -0.02 -7.37
N ALA A 146 -7.02 1.00 -7.29
CA ALA A 146 -7.78 1.48 -8.45
C ALA A 146 -8.17 2.95 -8.32
N THR A 147 -8.34 3.61 -9.46
CA THR A 147 -8.90 4.95 -9.58
C THR A 147 -10.04 4.93 -10.59
N SER A 148 -11.22 5.40 -10.20
CA SER A 148 -12.40 5.59 -11.06
C SER A 148 -12.61 7.08 -11.32
N LYS A 149 -12.70 7.46 -12.60
CA LYS A 149 -13.12 8.82 -12.95
C LYS A 149 -14.61 8.99 -12.76
N VAL A 150 -15.01 10.13 -12.25
CA VAL A 150 -16.42 10.47 -12.09
C VAL A 150 -17.02 10.80 -13.45
N SER A 151 -18.12 10.15 -13.81
CA SER A 151 -18.85 10.40 -15.06
C SER A 151 -19.53 11.78 -15.04
N ARG A 152 -20.04 12.23 -16.19
CA ARG A 152 -20.80 13.50 -16.30
C ARG A 152 -22.03 13.54 -15.39
N ASP A 153 -22.63 12.37 -15.15
CA ASP A 153 -23.81 12.22 -14.29
C ASP A 153 -23.46 11.99 -12.81
N GLY A 154 -22.16 12.14 -12.48
CA GLY A 154 -21.65 12.01 -11.12
C GLY A 154 -21.41 10.58 -10.65
N TRP A 155 -21.50 9.54 -11.50
CA TRP A 155 -21.29 8.16 -11.10
C TRP A 155 -19.82 7.75 -11.14
N TYR A 156 -19.44 6.89 -10.20
CA TYR A 156 -18.18 6.14 -10.19
C TYR A 156 -18.43 4.69 -9.78
N GLY A 157 -17.47 3.80 -10.03
CA GLY A 157 -17.56 2.42 -9.61
C GLY A 157 -16.24 1.67 -9.71
N PHE A 158 -16.15 0.63 -8.87
CA PHE A 158 -15.06 -0.33 -8.84
C PHE A 158 -15.63 -1.73 -8.87
N THR A 159 -14.97 -2.61 -9.61
CA THR A 159 -15.10 -4.06 -9.49
C THR A 159 -13.69 -4.59 -9.26
N PHE A 160 -13.47 -5.29 -8.17
CA PHE A 160 -12.15 -5.78 -7.77
C PHE A 160 -12.28 -7.12 -7.05
N GLN A 161 -11.18 -7.86 -7.00
CA GLN A 161 -11.11 -9.14 -6.30
C GLN A 161 -10.40 -8.94 -4.98
N PRO A 162 -11.09 -9.01 -3.83
CA PRO A 162 -10.44 -9.02 -2.54
C PRO A 162 -9.66 -10.34 -2.37
N GLU A 163 -8.37 -10.29 -2.19
CA GLU A 163 -7.54 -11.48 -1.90
C GLU A 163 -7.95 -12.14 -0.59
N ARG A 164 -8.40 -11.33 0.37
CA ARG A 164 -8.91 -11.74 1.68
C ARG A 164 -9.93 -10.71 2.16
N LYS A 165 -10.76 -11.11 3.13
CA LYS A 165 -11.61 -10.16 3.87
C LYS A 165 -10.73 -9.18 4.66
N GLY A 166 -11.09 -7.90 4.66
CA GLY A 166 -10.30 -6.89 5.36
C GLY A 166 -10.79 -5.47 5.14
N PHE A 167 -10.04 -4.50 5.66
CA PHE A 167 -10.36 -3.11 5.47
C PHE A 167 -9.85 -2.58 4.13
N TYR A 168 -10.71 -1.78 3.53
CA TYR A 168 -10.45 -0.96 2.35
C TYR A 168 -10.85 0.47 2.66
N THR A 169 -10.29 1.43 1.94
CA THR A 169 -10.76 2.81 2.00
C THR A 169 -11.11 3.30 0.61
N VAL A 170 -12.19 4.07 0.50
CA VAL A 170 -12.67 4.65 -0.75
C VAL A 170 -12.89 6.14 -0.59
N GLY A 171 -12.46 6.92 -1.60
CA GLY A 171 -12.65 8.37 -1.59
C GLY A 171 -11.62 9.16 -2.37
N GLY A 172 -11.44 10.42 -1.99
CA GLY A 172 -10.51 11.35 -2.62
C GLY A 172 -9.03 11.08 -2.33
N LYS A 173 -8.18 12.00 -2.79
CA LYS A 173 -6.72 11.94 -2.53
C LYS A 173 -6.40 12.27 -1.08
N GLU A 174 -7.14 13.20 -0.50
CA GLU A 174 -6.95 13.59 0.88
C GLU A 174 -7.58 12.56 1.82
N ARG A 175 -6.95 12.34 2.97
CA ARG A 175 -7.42 11.31 3.92
C ARG A 175 -8.80 11.61 4.49
N LEU A 176 -9.14 12.90 4.70
CA LEU A 176 -10.45 13.32 5.19
C LEU A 176 -11.58 13.02 4.20
N ASP A 177 -11.25 12.87 2.91
CA ASP A 177 -12.19 12.55 1.85
C ASP A 177 -12.38 11.04 1.66
N ARG A 178 -11.94 10.22 2.60
CA ARG A 178 -12.03 8.75 2.53
C ARG A 178 -12.83 8.17 3.66
N ILE A 179 -13.49 7.05 3.34
CA ILE A 179 -14.18 6.24 4.33
C ILE A 179 -13.68 4.81 4.32
N ARG A 180 -13.61 4.21 5.48
CA ARG A 180 -13.21 2.82 5.69
C ARG A 180 -14.40 1.89 5.49
N LEU A 181 -14.18 0.82 4.74
CA LEU A 181 -15.11 -0.27 4.48
C LEU A 181 -14.46 -1.59 4.87
N TYR A 182 -15.27 -2.54 5.29
CA TYR A 182 -14.87 -3.92 5.44
C TYR A 182 -15.43 -4.72 4.27
N MET A 183 -14.56 -5.29 3.46
CA MET A 183 -14.94 -5.97 2.23
C MET A 183 -14.43 -7.41 2.23
N LYS A 184 -15.24 -8.29 1.72
CA LYS A 184 -14.92 -9.70 1.43
C LYS A 184 -15.37 -10.05 0.02
N PRO A 185 -14.90 -11.18 -0.54
CA PRO A 185 -15.39 -11.65 -1.83
C PRO A 185 -16.92 -11.67 -1.90
N GLY A 186 -17.47 -11.17 -3.01
CA GLY A 186 -18.92 -11.09 -3.27
C GLY A 186 -19.63 -9.85 -2.72
N ASP A 187 -19.01 -9.06 -1.86
CA ASP A 187 -19.66 -7.89 -1.25
C ASP A 187 -19.95 -6.79 -2.27
N GLN A 188 -21.11 -6.15 -2.10
CA GLN A 188 -21.52 -4.98 -2.86
C GLN A 188 -21.79 -3.82 -1.92
N GLY A 189 -21.23 -2.65 -2.24
CA GLY A 189 -21.36 -1.45 -1.44
C GLY A 189 -21.71 -0.21 -2.27
N GLU A 190 -22.42 0.72 -1.68
CA GLU A 190 -22.72 2.02 -2.27
C GLU A 190 -22.31 3.14 -1.32
N VAL A 191 -21.38 3.99 -1.78
CA VAL A 191 -20.84 5.13 -1.05
C VAL A 191 -21.03 6.39 -1.88
N ASN A 192 -21.70 7.39 -1.33
CA ASN A 192 -21.92 8.66 -2.00
C ASN A 192 -21.06 9.78 -1.35
N PHE A 193 -20.60 10.71 -2.17
CA PHE A 193 -19.81 11.88 -1.77
C PHE A 193 -20.57 13.17 -2.11
N PRO A 194 -21.57 13.54 -1.29
CA PRO A 194 -22.16 14.88 -1.37
C PRO A 194 -21.16 15.96 -0.92
N GLU A 195 -21.53 17.25 -1.03
CA GLU A 195 -20.59 18.39 -0.87
C GLU A 195 -19.77 18.31 0.41
N ASP A 196 -20.41 18.09 1.56
CA ASP A 196 -19.77 18.22 2.86
C ASP A 196 -19.61 16.91 3.64
N THR A 197 -20.10 15.79 3.12
CA THR A 197 -20.14 14.53 3.88
C THR A 197 -19.76 13.32 3.03
N ILE A 198 -19.63 12.16 3.69
CA ILE A 198 -19.52 10.85 3.04
C ILE A 198 -20.70 10.03 3.54
N VAL A 199 -21.48 9.45 2.63
CA VAL A 199 -22.70 8.70 2.96
C VAL A 199 -22.55 7.26 2.51
N ILE A 200 -22.55 6.33 3.46
CA ILE A 200 -22.75 4.90 3.23
C ILE A 200 -24.27 4.66 3.18
N THR A 201 -24.76 4.22 2.04
CA THR A 201 -26.21 3.97 1.87
C THR A 201 -26.60 2.62 2.47
N VAL A 202 -27.91 2.38 2.59
CA VAL A 202 -28.46 1.09 3.04
C VAL A 202 -28.13 -0.09 2.09
N ARG A 203 -27.64 0.20 0.88
CA ARG A 203 -27.14 -0.80 -0.07
C ARG A 203 -25.70 -1.18 0.23
N ASN A 204 -25.48 -1.63 1.45
CA ASN A 204 -24.18 -2.08 1.96
C ASN A 204 -24.34 -3.32 2.81
N THR A 205 -23.22 -3.96 3.12
CA THR A 205 -23.19 -5.08 4.06
C THR A 205 -23.52 -4.60 5.48
N PRO A 206 -24.05 -5.46 6.33
CA PRO A 206 -24.29 -5.14 7.75
C PRO A 206 -23.01 -4.67 8.46
N GLU A 207 -21.86 -5.23 8.08
CA GLU A 207 -20.53 -4.84 8.58
C GLU A 207 -20.25 -3.37 8.27
N ASN A 208 -20.46 -2.94 7.04
CA ASN A 208 -20.21 -1.56 6.63
C ASN A 208 -21.21 -0.57 7.24
N LEU A 209 -22.46 -0.99 7.45
CA LEU A 209 -23.45 -0.16 8.16
C LEU A 209 -23.07 0.05 9.63
N LEU A 210 -22.52 -0.98 10.29
CA LEU A 210 -22.01 -0.85 11.66
C LEU A 210 -20.79 0.07 11.72
N LEU A 211 -19.82 -0.13 10.81
CA LEU A 211 -18.64 0.74 10.71
C LEU A 211 -19.01 2.20 10.45
N ALA A 212 -19.98 2.46 9.56
CA ALA A 212 -20.45 3.80 9.25
C ALA A 212 -20.99 4.53 10.49
N ARG A 213 -21.65 3.82 11.39
CA ARG A 213 -22.11 4.41 12.67
C ARG A 213 -20.93 4.86 13.53
N TRP A 214 -19.90 4.01 13.65
CA TRP A 214 -18.69 4.38 14.37
C TRP A 214 -17.94 5.54 13.70
N GLU A 215 -17.78 5.49 12.38
CA GLU A 215 -17.14 6.55 11.61
C GLU A 215 -17.84 7.90 11.82
N THR A 216 -19.20 7.91 11.88
CA THR A 216 -20.00 9.10 12.16
C THR A 216 -19.76 9.65 13.58
N ILE A 217 -19.68 8.77 14.58
CA ILE A 217 -19.35 9.15 15.95
C ILE A 217 -17.97 9.83 16.03
N MET A 218 -17.00 9.33 15.23
CA MET A 218 -15.61 9.83 15.22
C MET A 218 -15.40 11.13 14.43
N ILE A 219 -16.35 11.56 13.59
CA ILE A 219 -16.19 12.78 12.76
C ILE A 219 -15.71 13.98 13.58
N PRO A 220 -16.33 14.35 14.71
CA PRO A 220 -15.93 15.56 15.45
C PRO A 220 -14.52 15.48 16.03
N VAL A 221 -14.03 14.29 16.40
CA VAL A 221 -12.66 14.07 16.87
C VAL A 221 -11.66 14.23 15.72
N ARG A 222 -11.98 13.63 14.56
CA ARG A 222 -11.15 13.72 13.36
C ARG A 222 -10.98 15.15 12.87
N GLU A 223 -12.09 15.85 12.70
CA GLU A 223 -12.09 17.24 12.23
C GLU A 223 -11.25 18.15 13.13
N ARG A 224 -11.36 17.98 14.46
CA ARG A 224 -10.54 18.75 15.39
C ARG A 224 -9.04 18.48 15.22
N VAL A 225 -8.64 17.22 15.05
CA VAL A 225 -7.23 16.87 14.93
C VAL A 225 -6.69 17.17 13.54
N ASP A 226 -7.45 16.93 12.47
CA ASP A 226 -7.00 17.10 11.09
C ASP A 226 -6.99 18.58 10.66
N ASN A 227 -7.89 19.39 11.21
CA ASN A 227 -8.01 20.81 10.90
C ASN A 227 -7.23 21.73 11.87
N LEU A 228 -6.48 21.21 12.81
CA LEU A 228 -5.69 22.00 13.78
C LEU A 228 -4.80 23.06 13.13
N LYS A 229 -4.24 22.77 11.94
CA LYS A 229 -3.41 23.73 11.20
C LYS A 229 -4.17 25.00 10.74
N TYR A 230 -5.51 24.94 10.72
CA TYR A 230 -6.39 26.04 10.31
C TYR A 230 -7.22 26.61 11.46
N ALA A 231 -7.23 25.94 12.61
CA ALA A 231 -8.06 26.31 13.75
C ALA A 231 -7.27 27.12 14.78
N LEU A 232 -7.96 28.02 15.47
CA LEU A 232 -7.41 28.81 16.57
C LEU A 232 -7.45 28.09 17.92
N PHE A 233 -7.49 26.77 17.92
CA PHE A 233 -7.51 25.94 19.13
C PHE A 233 -6.32 24.98 19.18
N ASP A 234 -5.94 24.60 20.39
CA ASP A 234 -4.81 23.70 20.65
C ASP A 234 -5.21 22.51 21.56
N TYR A 235 -4.22 21.84 22.14
CA TYR A 235 -4.46 20.69 23.03
C TYR A 235 -5.31 21.04 24.27
N ARG A 236 -5.32 22.30 24.72
CA ARG A 236 -6.10 22.76 25.87
C ARG A 236 -7.61 22.75 25.60
N ASP A 237 -7.99 22.93 24.34
CA ASP A 237 -9.37 22.75 23.87
C ASP A 237 -9.68 21.30 23.56
N PHE A 238 -8.72 20.58 22.99
CA PHE A 238 -8.91 19.19 22.60
C PHE A 238 -9.02 18.24 23.80
N PHE A 239 -8.16 18.36 24.80
CA PHE A 239 -8.14 17.41 25.91
C PHE A 239 -9.46 17.34 26.70
N PRO A 240 -10.07 18.46 27.14
CA PRO A 240 -11.38 18.39 27.78
C PRO A 240 -12.43 17.78 26.87
N TYR A 241 -12.49 18.23 25.61
CA TYR A 241 -13.42 17.69 24.63
C TYR A 241 -13.26 16.17 24.44
N PHE A 242 -12.03 15.70 24.32
CA PHE A 242 -11.76 14.28 24.11
C PHE A 242 -12.14 13.45 25.35
N MET A 243 -11.88 13.97 26.56
CA MET A 243 -12.28 13.29 27.80
C MET A 243 -13.81 13.21 27.93
N ASP A 244 -14.54 14.25 27.53
CA ASP A 244 -16.02 14.26 27.50
C ASP A 244 -16.59 13.34 26.42
N PHE A 245 -15.85 13.09 25.35
CA PHE A 245 -16.22 12.19 24.26
C PHE A 245 -16.02 10.70 24.61
N LEU A 246 -15.02 10.35 25.40
CA LEU A 246 -14.68 8.96 25.72
C LEU A 246 -15.85 8.13 26.26
N PRO A 247 -16.71 8.62 27.19
CA PRO A 247 -17.87 7.84 27.66
C PRO A 247 -18.80 7.41 26.53
N GLN A 248 -19.08 8.28 25.56
CA GLN A 248 -19.91 7.95 24.40
C GLN A 248 -19.27 6.84 23.52
N ALA A 249 -17.97 6.93 23.31
CA ALA A 249 -17.22 5.93 22.54
C ALA A 249 -17.23 4.58 23.26
N ARG A 250 -17.04 4.57 24.57
CA ARG A 250 -17.05 3.34 25.38
C ARG A 250 -18.46 2.72 25.47
N GLU A 251 -19.49 3.52 25.63
CA GLU A 251 -20.87 3.06 25.59
C GLU A 251 -21.21 2.39 24.25
N PHE A 252 -20.76 2.98 23.13
CA PHE A 252 -20.92 2.34 21.82
C PHE A 252 -20.19 1.01 21.73
N GLN A 253 -18.95 0.93 22.21
CA GLN A 253 -18.12 -0.27 22.21
C GLN A 253 -18.73 -1.40 23.07
N GLU A 254 -19.23 -1.07 24.26
CA GLU A 254 -19.84 -2.03 25.18
C GLU A 254 -21.15 -2.61 24.64
N LYS A 255 -21.99 -1.74 24.07
CA LYS A 255 -23.27 -2.14 23.46
C LYS A 255 -23.13 -2.82 22.10
N LEU A 256 -21.90 -2.88 21.56
CA LEU A 256 -21.67 -3.44 20.23
C LEU A 256 -21.85 -4.96 20.27
N THR A 257 -22.87 -5.42 19.54
CA THR A 257 -23.14 -6.82 19.25
C THR A 257 -23.23 -7.02 17.76
N PHE A 258 -22.72 -8.12 17.26
CA PHE A 258 -22.82 -8.47 15.84
C PHE A 258 -22.83 -10.00 15.69
N ARG A 259 -23.51 -10.51 14.65
CA ARG A 259 -23.68 -11.96 14.42
C ARG A 259 -22.32 -12.66 14.23
N ASP A 260 -21.40 -12.05 13.50
CA ASP A 260 -20.01 -12.51 13.38
C ASP A 260 -19.20 -11.95 14.56
N GLU A 261 -18.90 -12.81 15.53
CA GLU A 261 -18.15 -12.44 16.74
C GLU A 261 -16.71 -12.01 16.41
N THR A 262 -16.13 -12.57 15.34
CA THR A 262 -14.78 -12.18 14.88
C THR A 262 -14.79 -10.72 14.39
N PHE A 263 -15.79 -10.37 13.60
CA PHE A 263 -15.97 -8.99 13.15
C PHE A 263 -16.30 -8.04 14.31
N ALA A 264 -17.17 -8.48 15.25
CA ALA A 264 -17.47 -7.68 16.46
C ALA A 264 -16.19 -7.36 17.27
N ARG A 265 -15.33 -8.35 17.45
CA ARG A 265 -14.04 -8.15 18.12
C ARG A 265 -13.13 -7.20 17.34
N LEU A 266 -13.04 -7.36 16.01
CA LEU A 266 -12.27 -6.46 15.15
C LEU A 266 -12.73 -5.01 15.28
N VAL A 267 -14.05 -4.75 15.30
CA VAL A 267 -14.59 -3.39 15.47
C VAL A 267 -14.28 -2.84 16.85
N LYS A 268 -14.37 -3.65 17.92
CA LYS A 268 -14.00 -3.22 19.27
C LYS A 268 -12.52 -2.82 19.37
N GLN A 269 -11.63 -3.60 18.77
CA GLN A 269 -10.20 -3.27 18.68
C GLN A 269 -9.98 -2.00 17.82
N THR A 270 -10.73 -1.86 16.73
CA THR A 270 -10.69 -0.66 15.87
C THR A 270 -11.05 0.61 16.65
N ILE A 271 -12.06 0.55 17.52
CA ILE A 271 -12.45 1.65 18.40
C ILE A 271 -11.27 2.06 19.30
N ASP A 272 -10.63 1.09 19.95
CA ASP A 272 -9.46 1.35 20.80
C ASP A 272 -8.31 1.98 20.01
N PHE A 273 -7.99 1.45 18.83
CA PHE A 273 -6.93 2.00 17.98
C PHE A 273 -7.26 3.40 17.44
N ASP A 274 -8.51 3.66 17.05
CA ASP A 274 -8.94 4.99 16.60
C ASP A 274 -8.79 6.03 17.73
N LEU A 275 -9.24 5.72 18.93
CA LEU A 275 -9.13 6.62 20.10
C LEU A 275 -7.66 6.93 20.41
N ASP A 276 -6.83 5.92 20.51
CA ASP A 276 -5.39 6.08 20.75
C ASP A 276 -4.70 6.88 19.64
N TYR A 277 -5.01 6.56 18.40
CA TYR A 277 -4.39 7.19 17.24
C TYR A 277 -4.62 8.70 17.22
N TYR A 278 -5.87 9.14 17.47
CA TYR A 278 -6.18 10.56 17.50
C TYR A 278 -5.63 11.24 18.76
N ALA A 279 -5.57 10.53 19.90
CA ALA A 279 -4.88 11.00 21.08
C ALA A 279 -3.36 11.20 20.85
N PHE A 280 -2.70 10.32 20.10
CA PHE A 280 -1.29 10.53 19.73
C PHE A 280 -1.11 11.63 18.69
N ARG A 281 -2.04 11.77 17.76
CA ARG A 281 -1.93 12.79 16.69
C ARG A 281 -1.94 14.20 17.23
N ILE A 282 -2.75 14.51 18.23
CA ILE A 282 -2.82 15.84 18.83
C ILE A 282 -1.48 16.29 19.40
N LEU A 283 -0.68 15.39 19.95
CA LEU A 283 0.62 15.70 20.56
C LEU A 283 1.63 16.24 19.54
N ASN A 284 1.46 15.92 18.27
CA ASN A 284 2.37 16.28 17.18
C ASN A 284 1.79 17.30 16.18
N ALA A 285 0.52 17.65 16.31
CA ALA A 285 -0.19 18.47 15.32
C ALA A 285 0.27 19.93 15.24
N LEU A 286 1.10 20.37 16.21
CA LEU A 286 1.42 21.78 16.43
C LEU A 286 2.77 22.22 15.85
N LYS A 287 3.14 21.70 14.70
CA LYS A 287 4.38 22.09 13.98
C LYS A 287 4.14 23.05 12.83
N ALA A 288 3.21 23.94 12.85
CA ALA A 288 3.10 24.85 11.71
C ALA A 288 2.55 26.21 12.08
N GLY A 289 3.30 27.19 11.82
CA GLY A 289 2.91 28.57 11.74
C GLY A 289 4.14 29.44 11.83
N LYS A 290 4.47 30.10 10.74
CA LYS A 290 5.51 31.15 10.70
C LYS A 290 5.06 32.42 11.40
N ASP A 291 3.83 32.51 11.90
CA ASP A 291 3.28 33.72 12.47
C ASP A 291 2.84 33.55 13.92
N THR A 292 3.31 34.45 14.73
CA THR A 292 3.00 35.05 16.05
C THR A 292 2.16 34.27 17.07
N PHE A 293 1.33 33.30 16.71
CA PHE A 293 0.67 32.38 17.60
C PHE A 293 1.44 31.05 17.59
N LYS A 294 2.37 30.89 18.52
CA LYS A 294 3.03 29.59 18.76
C LYS A 294 2.07 28.75 19.60
N PRO A 295 1.35 27.79 19.03
CA PRO A 295 0.63 26.83 19.85
C PRO A 295 1.66 26.12 20.73
N SER A 296 1.46 26.13 22.02
CA SER A 296 2.31 25.44 22.98
C SER A 296 2.13 23.92 22.81
N ARG A 297 3.20 23.17 22.90
CA ARG A 297 3.08 21.71 22.98
C ARG A 297 2.69 21.31 24.38
N PRO A 298 1.81 20.29 24.54
CA PRO A 298 1.54 19.76 25.86
C PRO A 298 2.82 19.16 26.47
N THR A 299 2.99 19.39 27.75
CA THR A 299 3.99 18.73 28.57
C THR A 299 3.36 17.52 29.27
N PRO A 300 4.13 16.57 29.83
CA PRO A 300 3.55 15.46 30.60
C PRO A 300 2.59 15.89 31.72
N ALA A 301 2.77 17.09 32.28
CA ALA A 301 1.87 17.65 33.31
C ALA A 301 0.49 18.06 32.76
N ASP A 302 0.39 18.28 31.46
CA ASP A 302 -0.86 18.66 30.80
C ASP A 302 -1.70 17.43 30.37
N TYR A 303 -1.12 16.22 30.40
CA TYR A 303 -1.79 15.02 29.89
C TYR A 303 -2.94 14.58 30.77
N PRO A 304 -4.17 14.42 30.22
CA PRO A 304 -5.27 13.83 30.96
C PRO A 304 -5.03 12.35 31.27
N ALA A 305 -5.79 11.81 32.23
CA ALA A 305 -5.66 10.44 32.73
C ALA A 305 -5.65 9.35 31.64
N TYR A 306 -6.30 9.59 30.50
CA TYR A 306 -6.28 8.69 29.35
C TYR A 306 -4.86 8.33 28.91
N TYR A 307 -3.93 9.30 28.94
CA TYR A 307 -2.53 9.09 28.51
C TYR A 307 -1.70 8.26 29.51
N GLU A 308 -2.19 8.01 30.71
CA GLU A 308 -1.55 7.12 31.65
C GLU A 308 -1.69 5.66 31.23
N THR A 309 -2.83 5.30 30.60
CA THR A 309 -3.20 3.94 30.23
C THR A 309 -3.06 3.63 28.74
N ILE A 310 -2.77 4.65 27.91
CA ILE A 310 -2.74 4.52 26.46
C ILE A 310 -1.62 3.58 25.94
N ILE A 311 -0.54 3.43 26.72
CA ILE A 311 0.56 2.51 26.42
C ILE A 311 0.68 1.43 27.50
N SER A 312 0.97 0.21 27.06
CA SER A 312 1.34 -0.92 27.90
C SER A 312 2.15 -1.92 27.09
N ARG A 313 3.10 -2.60 27.69
CA ARG A 313 3.88 -3.64 26.99
C ARG A 313 3.03 -4.82 26.54
N ASP A 314 1.86 -5.00 27.14
CA ASP A 314 0.91 -6.07 26.80
C ASP A 314 -0.20 -5.62 25.84
N LYS A 315 -0.14 -4.39 25.32
CA LYS A 315 -1.24 -3.82 24.51
C LYS A 315 -1.24 -4.33 23.07
N LEU A 316 -0.09 -4.51 22.46
CA LEU A 316 0.08 -4.88 21.06
C LEU A 316 0.55 -6.34 20.96
N THR A 317 -0.25 -7.27 21.49
CA THR A 317 0.08 -8.71 21.57
C THR A 317 -0.05 -9.43 20.23
N ASP A 318 -0.69 -8.81 19.26
CA ASP A 318 -0.84 -9.31 17.90
C ASP A 318 -0.74 -8.18 16.87
N ALA A 319 -0.72 -8.52 15.60
CA ALA A 319 -0.58 -7.58 14.49
C ALA A 319 -1.89 -6.90 14.04
N SER A 320 -3.00 -6.99 14.82
CA SER A 320 -4.32 -6.46 14.44
C SER A 320 -4.34 -4.95 14.14
N VAL A 321 -3.43 -4.18 14.74
CA VAL A 321 -3.27 -2.76 14.42
C VAL A 321 -2.84 -2.51 12.97
N LEU A 322 -2.16 -3.48 12.33
CA LEU A 322 -1.77 -3.39 10.92
C LEU A 322 -2.95 -3.61 9.96
N GLU A 323 -4.09 -4.07 10.44
CA GLU A 323 -5.34 -4.08 9.68
C GLU A 323 -5.96 -2.69 9.55
N GLN A 324 -5.51 -1.69 10.35
CA GLN A 324 -6.01 -0.33 10.29
C GLN A 324 -5.28 0.50 9.20
N PRO A 325 -5.98 1.41 8.49
CA PRO A 325 -5.38 2.22 7.42
C PRO A 325 -4.27 3.17 7.89
N TYR A 326 -4.11 3.32 9.18
CA TYR A 326 -3.09 4.14 9.86
C TYR A 326 -2.17 3.32 10.76
N GLY A 327 -2.27 1.99 10.77
CA GLY A 327 -1.56 1.13 11.71
C GLY A 327 -0.05 1.34 11.74
N TYR A 328 0.54 1.56 10.56
CA TYR A 328 1.95 1.88 10.44
C TYR A 328 2.33 3.23 11.12
N ASP A 329 1.52 4.29 10.96
CA ASP A 329 1.72 5.57 11.64
C ASP A 329 1.43 5.47 13.14
N TYR A 330 0.43 4.65 13.52
CA TYR A 330 0.13 4.33 14.91
C TYR A 330 1.35 3.74 15.63
N LEU A 331 2.01 2.73 15.08
CA LEU A 331 3.19 2.10 15.69
C LEU A 331 4.32 3.11 15.93
N GLN A 332 4.53 4.03 14.99
CA GLN A 332 5.54 5.07 15.14
C GLN A 332 5.21 6.00 16.31
N ARG A 333 3.96 6.43 16.43
CA ARG A 333 3.49 7.32 17.51
C ARG A 333 3.49 6.63 18.85
N TYR A 334 2.98 5.40 18.89
CA TYR A 334 2.95 4.56 20.09
C TYR A 334 4.34 4.39 20.69
N THR A 335 5.30 3.93 19.88
CA THR A 335 6.67 3.71 20.35
C THR A 335 7.39 5.01 20.69
N THR A 336 7.17 6.09 19.94
CA THR A 336 7.72 7.42 20.27
C THR A 336 7.20 7.93 21.62
N PHE A 337 5.90 7.82 21.86
CA PHE A 337 5.29 8.26 23.11
C PHE A 337 5.77 7.40 24.29
N ALA A 338 5.84 6.07 24.11
CA ALA A 338 6.31 5.15 25.11
C ALA A 338 7.75 5.48 25.57
N LEU A 339 8.65 5.68 24.62
CA LEU A 339 10.04 6.06 24.93
C LEU A 339 10.14 7.41 25.63
N ALA A 340 9.36 8.40 25.19
CA ALA A 340 9.34 9.72 25.81
C ALA A 340 8.82 9.66 27.27
N LYS A 341 7.79 8.85 27.54
CA LYS A 341 7.22 8.65 28.88
C LYS A 341 8.24 8.00 29.83
N GLU A 342 9.01 7.03 29.35
CA GLU A 342 10.03 6.34 30.14
C GLU A 342 11.39 7.09 30.16
N GLY A 343 11.52 8.20 29.46
CA GLY A 343 12.78 8.93 29.34
C GLY A 343 13.87 8.17 28.58
N GLU A 344 13.49 7.20 27.75
CA GLU A 344 14.41 6.40 26.95
C GLU A 344 14.80 7.12 25.66
N LYS A 345 16.05 6.87 25.21
CA LYS A 345 16.53 7.40 23.92
C LYS A 345 15.74 6.78 22.76
N ASP A 346 15.27 7.64 21.86
CA ASP A 346 14.59 7.20 20.63
C ASP A 346 15.61 6.59 19.64
N ASN A 347 15.59 5.26 19.54
CA ASN A 347 16.35 4.47 18.59
C ASN A 347 15.63 3.15 18.30
N LEU A 348 16.02 2.46 17.23
CA LEU A 348 15.36 1.22 16.78
C LEU A 348 15.32 0.17 17.88
N SER A 349 16.43 -0.12 18.53
CA SER A 349 16.52 -1.15 19.59
C SER A 349 15.53 -0.89 20.72
N ASN A 350 15.42 0.36 21.20
CA ASN A 350 14.50 0.72 22.27
C ASN A 350 13.04 0.65 21.83
N ARG A 351 12.73 1.05 20.60
CA ARG A 351 11.36 0.92 20.06
C ARG A 351 10.89 -0.53 20.02
N LEU A 352 11.77 -1.45 19.57
CA LEU A 352 11.43 -2.88 19.47
C LEU A 352 11.08 -3.53 20.81
N LYS A 353 11.60 -3.03 21.93
CA LYS A 353 11.28 -3.51 23.28
C LYS A 353 9.82 -3.30 23.70
N TRP A 354 9.12 -2.37 23.01
CA TRP A 354 7.71 -2.05 23.26
C TRP A 354 6.74 -2.87 22.42
N LEU A 355 7.25 -3.72 21.53
CA LEU A 355 6.46 -4.51 20.60
C LEU A 355 6.71 -6.00 20.87
N PRO A 356 5.73 -6.72 21.45
CA PRO A 356 5.87 -8.16 21.70
C PRO A 356 5.82 -8.99 20.40
N ASP A 357 5.00 -8.58 19.42
CA ASP A 357 4.77 -9.28 18.17
C ASP A 357 5.87 -9.01 17.12
N ASP A 358 6.33 -10.06 16.44
CA ASP A 358 7.44 -9.96 15.48
C ASP A 358 7.05 -9.30 14.16
N LEU A 359 5.78 -9.36 13.73
CA LEU A 359 5.31 -8.62 12.56
C LEU A 359 5.30 -7.11 12.84
N LEU A 360 4.93 -6.71 14.06
CA LEU A 360 5.00 -5.30 14.47
C LEU A 360 6.45 -4.80 14.54
N LYS A 361 7.37 -5.64 15.02
CA LYS A 361 8.81 -5.33 15.01
C LYS A 361 9.31 -5.18 13.58
N ALA A 362 8.90 -6.07 12.67
CA ALA A 362 9.25 -6.00 11.26
C ALA A 362 8.86 -4.66 10.63
N GLU A 363 7.65 -4.16 10.88
CA GLU A 363 7.20 -2.88 10.34
C GLU A 363 7.99 -1.69 10.87
N VAL A 364 8.41 -1.71 12.13
CA VAL A 364 9.29 -0.68 12.68
C VAL A 364 10.70 -0.78 12.09
N VAL A 365 11.24 -1.99 11.89
CA VAL A 365 12.53 -2.21 11.20
C VAL A 365 12.48 -1.69 9.78
N LEU A 366 11.42 -2.01 9.03
CA LEU A 366 11.19 -1.50 7.66
C LEU A 366 11.12 0.03 7.63
N TRP A 367 10.46 0.64 8.61
CA TRP A 367 10.39 2.10 8.72
C TRP A 367 11.79 2.75 8.81
N TYR A 368 12.70 2.15 9.57
CA TYR A 368 14.09 2.61 9.63
C TYR A 368 14.86 2.32 8.35
N ALA A 369 14.70 1.11 7.77
CA ALA A 369 15.34 0.71 6.52
C ALA A 369 14.92 1.61 5.34
N GLU A 370 13.63 1.90 5.19
CA GLU A 370 13.08 2.77 4.16
C GLU A 370 13.63 4.20 4.22
N ARG A 371 14.09 4.66 5.39
CA ARG A 371 14.69 5.98 5.63
C ARG A 371 16.21 6.02 5.55
N CYS A 372 16.84 4.88 5.33
CA CYS A 372 18.28 4.84 5.09
C CYS A 372 18.65 5.69 3.88
N ARG A 373 19.72 6.45 4.02
CA ARG A 373 20.28 7.31 2.97
C ARG A 373 21.51 6.69 2.30
N THR A 374 22.10 5.65 2.92
CA THR A 374 23.25 4.92 2.40
C THR A 374 23.00 3.43 2.46
N TYR A 375 23.67 2.70 1.55
CA TYR A 375 23.59 1.25 1.50
C TYR A 375 24.19 0.59 2.75
N GLU A 376 25.25 1.16 3.31
CA GLU A 376 25.91 0.67 4.51
C GLU A 376 24.98 0.70 5.73
N ASN A 377 24.27 1.82 5.94
CA ASN A 377 23.30 1.93 7.03
C ASN A 377 22.14 0.93 6.87
N TYR A 378 21.69 0.72 5.64
CA TYR A 378 20.71 -0.30 5.31
C TYR A 378 21.21 -1.70 5.65
N GLN A 379 22.44 -2.06 5.23
CA GLN A 379 23.05 -3.36 5.52
C GLN A 379 23.23 -3.59 7.03
N LYS A 380 23.56 -2.55 7.79
CA LYS A 380 23.66 -2.63 9.24
C LYS A 380 22.31 -3.00 9.86
N ILE A 381 21.23 -2.32 9.47
CA ILE A 381 19.87 -2.63 9.96
C ILE A 381 19.48 -4.06 9.58
N LEU A 382 19.73 -4.46 8.33
CA LEU A 382 19.43 -5.80 7.86
C LEU A 382 20.19 -6.89 8.62
N GLY A 383 21.48 -6.66 8.89
CA GLY A 383 22.33 -7.60 9.66
C GLY A 383 21.88 -7.75 11.12
N GLU A 384 21.46 -6.65 11.76
CA GLU A 384 21.04 -6.68 13.16
C GLU A 384 19.59 -7.15 13.36
N TYR A 385 18.66 -6.80 12.43
CA TYR A 385 17.22 -6.96 12.64
C TYR A 385 16.50 -7.68 11.49
N GLY A 386 17.22 -8.16 10.48
CA GLY A 386 16.63 -8.81 9.31
C GLY A 386 15.85 -10.09 9.60
N SER A 387 16.10 -10.73 10.74
CA SER A 387 15.38 -11.93 11.18
C SER A 387 13.88 -11.71 11.40
N PHE A 388 13.44 -10.48 11.64
CA PHE A 388 12.00 -10.14 11.74
C PHE A 388 11.31 -10.06 10.37
N LEU A 389 12.05 -9.90 9.28
CA LEU A 389 11.53 -9.65 7.92
C LEU A 389 11.19 -10.97 7.21
N THR A 390 10.12 -11.62 7.61
CA THR A 390 9.80 -13.01 7.23
C THR A 390 8.82 -13.14 6.07
N THR A 391 7.96 -12.15 5.82
CA THR A 391 6.92 -12.21 4.79
C THR A 391 7.44 -11.86 3.39
N GLU A 392 6.69 -12.24 2.34
CA GLU A 392 7.02 -11.88 0.95
C GLU A 392 6.99 -10.35 0.77
N ASN A 393 5.98 -9.67 1.30
CA ASN A 393 5.91 -8.21 1.26
C ASN A 393 7.12 -7.55 1.93
N HIS A 394 7.58 -8.07 3.07
CA HIS A 394 8.83 -7.58 3.69
C HIS A 394 10.01 -7.71 2.72
N ARG A 395 10.14 -8.85 2.02
CA ARG A 395 11.21 -9.07 1.04
C ARG A 395 11.13 -8.12 -0.15
N GLU A 396 9.94 -7.92 -0.70
CA GLU A 396 9.71 -6.97 -1.81
C GLU A 396 10.08 -5.53 -1.42
N ARG A 397 9.63 -5.08 -0.25
CA ARG A 397 9.96 -3.75 0.27
C ARG A 397 11.45 -3.60 0.53
N MET A 398 12.10 -4.60 1.09
CA MET A 398 13.56 -4.61 1.29
C MET A 398 14.33 -4.59 -0.03
N ASN A 399 13.88 -5.36 -1.03
CA ASN A 399 14.47 -5.34 -2.37
C ASN A 399 14.33 -3.96 -3.02
N ALA A 400 13.18 -3.30 -2.87
CA ALA A 400 12.98 -1.93 -3.35
C ALA A 400 13.92 -0.92 -2.68
N VAL A 401 14.14 -1.04 -1.36
CA VAL A 401 15.11 -0.23 -0.62
C VAL A 401 16.54 -0.52 -1.10
N SER A 402 16.90 -1.80 -1.22
CA SER A 402 18.20 -2.24 -1.71
C SER A 402 18.48 -1.68 -3.11
N ALA A 403 17.56 -1.87 -4.05
CA ALA A 403 17.70 -1.38 -5.43
C ALA A 403 17.84 0.16 -5.50
N ARG A 404 17.10 0.86 -4.63
CA ARG A 404 17.19 2.33 -4.51
C ARG A 404 18.58 2.79 -4.04
N LEU A 405 19.17 2.07 -3.08
CA LEU A 405 20.42 2.46 -2.45
C LEU A 405 21.65 1.89 -3.16
N TYR A 406 21.48 0.85 -3.97
CA TYR A 406 22.57 0.12 -4.62
C TYR A 406 23.36 1.00 -5.60
N GLN A 407 22.70 1.85 -6.38
CA GLN A 407 23.35 2.79 -7.30
C GLN A 407 24.25 3.80 -6.58
N GLY A 408 23.99 4.05 -5.29
CA GLY A 408 24.81 4.88 -4.41
C GLY A 408 25.74 4.10 -3.50
N LYS A 409 25.91 2.78 -3.72
CA LYS A 409 26.74 1.93 -2.87
C LYS A 409 28.21 2.32 -3.03
N LYS A 410 28.87 2.49 -1.88
CA LYS A 410 30.30 2.80 -1.84
C LYS A 410 31.12 1.73 -2.58
N GLY A 411 32.04 2.18 -3.43
CA GLY A 411 32.93 1.34 -4.22
C GLY A 411 32.35 0.90 -5.56
N GLU A 412 31.04 1.09 -5.83
CA GLU A 412 30.43 0.83 -7.13
C GLU A 412 30.66 2.00 -8.10
N MET A 413 30.62 1.71 -9.40
CA MET A 413 30.70 2.76 -10.42
C MET A 413 29.56 3.75 -10.28
N ALA A 414 29.87 5.03 -10.32
CA ALA A 414 28.87 6.09 -10.29
C ALA A 414 27.96 6.03 -11.52
N ALA A 415 26.66 6.26 -11.33
CA ALA A 415 25.77 6.58 -12.44
C ALA A 415 26.21 7.91 -13.03
N ASP A 416 26.52 7.92 -14.32
CA ASP A 416 26.97 9.11 -15.01
C ASP A 416 25.81 10.10 -15.25
N PHE A 417 26.10 11.37 -15.24
CA PHE A 417 25.16 12.41 -15.58
C PHE A 417 25.81 13.45 -16.51
N THR A 418 25.03 14.10 -17.34
CA THR A 418 25.49 15.12 -18.29
C THR A 418 24.55 16.31 -18.24
N TYR A 419 25.11 17.50 -17.97
CA TYR A 419 24.34 18.75 -17.94
C TYR A 419 25.13 19.89 -18.60
N PRO A 420 24.46 20.94 -19.13
CA PRO A 420 25.14 22.11 -19.64
C PRO A 420 25.80 22.92 -18.52
N ASP A 421 27.01 23.41 -18.80
CA ASP A 421 27.69 24.39 -17.98
C ASP A 421 27.11 25.82 -18.19
N ARG A 422 27.72 26.82 -17.52
CA ARG A 422 27.32 28.23 -17.65
C ARG A 422 27.39 28.78 -19.08
N ASN A 423 28.14 28.14 -19.97
CA ASN A 423 28.33 28.51 -21.36
C ASN A 423 27.49 27.64 -22.33
N GLY A 424 26.70 26.69 -21.77
CA GLY A 424 25.90 25.75 -22.56
C GLY A 424 26.65 24.52 -23.05
N LYS A 425 27.93 24.34 -22.72
CA LYS A 425 28.70 23.15 -23.06
C LYS A 425 28.26 21.99 -22.15
N LEU A 426 27.98 20.82 -22.76
CA LEU A 426 27.65 19.61 -22.04
C LEU A 426 28.89 19.07 -21.32
N VAL A 427 28.75 18.79 -20.04
CA VAL A 427 29.78 18.27 -19.16
C VAL A 427 29.22 17.08 -18.39
N SER A 428 29.99 15.98 -18.36
CA SER A 428 29.62 14.72 -17.70
C SER A 428 30.49 14.48 -16.48
N LEU A 429 30.00 13.71 -15.51
CA LEU A 429 30.81 13.25 -14.38
C LEU A 429 32.02 12.43 -14.88
N SER A 430 31.83 11.62 -15.90
CA SER A 430 32.89 10.79 -16.51
C SER A 430 34.05 11.59 -17.13
N ASP A 431 33.87 12.88 -17.44
CA ASP A 431 34.93 13.76 -17.96
C ASP A 431 36.04 14.01 -16.93
N PHE A 432 35.78 13.71 -15.66
CA PHE A 432 36.71 13.95 -14.54
C PHE A 432 37.38 12.68 -14.02
N ARG A 433 37.40 11.60 -14.81
CA ARG A 433 38.17 10.41 -14.48
C ARG A 433 39.64 10.77 -14.19
N GLY A 434 40.22 10.11 -13.21
CA GLY A 434 41.58 10.41 -12.69
C GLY A 434 41.59 11.45 -11.58
N LYS A 435 40.47 12.12 -11.30
CA LYS A 435 40.37 13.11 -10.21
C LYS A 435 39.35 12.71 -9.17
N VAL A 436 39.55 13.13 -7.93
CA VAL A 436 38.51 13.08 -6.91
C VAL A 436 37.46 14.14 -7.24
N VAL A 437 36.18 13.79 -7.14
CA VAL A 437 35.07 14.72 -7.49
C VAL A 437 34.18 14.94 -6.28
N LEU A 438 33.97 16.21 -5.91
CA LEU A 438 32.92 16.63 -4.99
C LEU A 438 31.77 17.26 -5.78
N VAL A 439 30.59 16.68 -5.69
CA VAL A 439 29.36 17.23 -6.30
C VAL A 439 28.49 17.86 -5.23
N ASP A 440 28.11 19.12 -5.43
CA ASP A 440 27.09 19.85 -4.65
C ASP A 440 25.82 20.00 -5.47
N VAL A 441 24.73 19.38 -5.04
CA VAL A 441 23.41 19.57 -5.67
C VAL A 441 22.63 20.61 -4.86
N TRP A 442 22.30 21.72 -5.51
CA TRP A 442 21.78 22.92 -4.87
C TRP A 442 20.75 23.68 -5.71
N ALA A 443 20.23 24.79 -5.18
CA ALA A 443 19.39 25.73 -5.93
C ALA A 443 19.47 27.16 -5.32
N THR A 444 19.20 28.17 -6.13
CA THR A 444 19.23 29.60 -5.72
C THR A 444 18.21 29.95 -4.64
N TRP A 445 17.09 29.24 -4.59
CA TRP A 445 16.02 29.38 -3.59
C TRP A 445 16.26 28.58 -2.31
N CYS A 446 17.30 27.72 -2.28
CA CYS A 446 17.58 26.86 -1.14
C CYS A 446 18.43 27.60 -0.08
N GLY A 447 17.80 28.11 0.95
CA GLY A 447 18.50 28.81 2.05
C GLY A 447 19.62 27.98 2.69
N PRO A 448 19.38 26.74 3.12
CA PRO A 448 20.43 25.87 3.68
C PRO A 448 21.59 25.59 2.70
N CYS A 449 21.34 25.55 1.38
CA CYS A 449 22.40 25.38 0.38
C CYS A 449 23.27 26.63 0.34
N ARG A 450 22.65 27.81 0.28
CA ARG A 450 23.37 29.09 0.25
C ARG A 450 24.23 29.32 1.51
N ALA A 451 23.79 28.84 2.66
CA ALA A 451 24.56 28.90 3.90
C ALA A 451 25.88 28.09 3.83
N GLU A 452 25.96 27.08 2.97
CA GLU A 452 27.18 26.27 2.79
C GLU A 452 28.14 26.85 1.75
N ILE A 453 27.70 27.77 0.87
CA ILE A 453 28.54 28.33 -0.21
C ILE A 453 29.84 28.98 0.30
N PRO A 454 29.87 29.82 1.34
CA PRO A 454 31.12 30.40 1.83
C PRO A 454 32.13 29.34 2.29
N HIS A 455 31.64 28.26 2.88
CA HIS A 455 32.45 27.12 3.30
C HIS A 455 32.96 26.31 2.11
N LEU A 456 32.14 26.14 1.07
CA LEU A 456 32.52 25.46 -0.16
C LEU A 456 33.61 26.23 -0.92
N VAL A 457 33.44 27.53 -1.11
CA VAL A 457 34.42 28.41 -1.75
C VAL A 457 35.75 28.40 -0.99
N LYS A 458 35.70 28.43 0.35
CA LYS A 458 36.90 28.31 1.18
C LYS A 458 37.58 26.94 0.97
N LEU A 459 36.81 25.86 0.99
CA LEU A 459 37.35 24.51 0.80
C LEU A 459 37.96 24.34 -0.59
N GLU A 460 37.32 24.86 -1.63
CA GLU A 460 37.81 24.84 -3.02
C GLU A 460 39.17 25.54 -3.11
N LYS A 461 39.29 26.70 -2.49
CA LYS A 461 40.59 27.46 -2.43
C LYS A 461 41.67 26.70 -1.66
N GLU A 462 41.32 26.04 -0.55
CA GLU A 462 42.28 25.22 0.24
C GLU A 462 42.75 23.96 -0.50
N MET A 463 41.97 23.54 -1.51
CA MET A 463 42.28 22.37 -2.35
C MET A 463 42.84 22.74 -3.72
N GLU A 464 43.08 24.03 -3.98
CA GLU A 464 43.66 24.51 -5.23
C GLU A 464 45.00 23.84 -5.57
N GLY A 465 45.15 23.42 -6.82
CA GLY A 465 46.34 22.69 -7.27
C GLY A 465 46.39 21.20 -6.92
N LYS A 466 45.36 20.66 -6.23
CA LYS A 466 45.20 19.21 -6.00
C LYS A 466 44.29 18.56 -7.04
N ASP A 467 44.44 17.25 -7.22
CA ASP A 467 43.60 16.46 -8.14
C ASP A 467 42.18 16.26 -7.63
N VAL A 468 41.50 17.35 -7.32
CA VAL A 468 40.09 17.35 -6.92
C VAL A 468 39.30 18.35 -7.76
N VAL A 469 38.09 17.98 -8.13
CA VAL A 469 37.16 18.82 -8.89
C VAL A 469 35.89 19.05 -8.08
N PHE A 470 35.46 20.32 -8.06
CA PHE A 470 34.23 20.76 -7.42
C PHE A 470 33.18 21.00 -8.52
N ILE A 471 32.04 20.31 -8.45
CA ILE A 471 30.94 20.42 -9.41
C ILE A 471 29.69 20.87 -8.67
N GLY A 472 29.19 22.06 -9.00
CA GLY A 472 27.87 22.52 -8.56
C GLY A 472 26.81 22.10 -9.58
N VAL A 473 25.75 21.43 -9.15
CA VAL A 473 24.61 21.03 -10.00
C VAL A 473 23.35 21.75 -9.52
N SER A 474 22.93 22.78 -10.27
CA SER A 474 21.72 23.52 -9.96
C SER A 474 20.47 22.78 -10.42
N ILE A 475 19.47 22.70 -9.54
CA ILE A 475 18.14 22.19 -9.86
C ILE A 475 17.08 23.29 -9.97
N ASP A 476 17.49 24.52 -10.27
CA ASP A 476 16.59 25.64 -10.52
C ASP A 476 15.70 25.42 -11.74
N GLN A 477 14.54 26.11 -11.77
CA GLN A 477 13.69 26.08 -12.95
C GLN A 477 14.35 26.81 -14.14
N LYS A 478 14.03 26.41 -15.37
CA LYS A 478 14.60 27.02 -16.58
C LYS A 478 14.41 28.55 -16.62
N LYS A 479 13.32 29.06 -16.08
CA LYS A 479 13.06 30.51 -15.98
C LYS A 479 14.02 31.23 -15.05
N ASP A 480 14.63 30.53 -14.09
CA ASP A 480 15.53 31.07 -13.07
C ASP A 480 17.03 30.95 -13.48
N HIS A 481 17.30 30.51 -14.74
CA HIS A 481 18.68 30.34 -15.24
C HIS A 481 19.52 31.63 -15.12
N ARG A 482 18.93 32.79 -15.44
CA ARG A 482 19.62 34.07 -15.28
C ARG A 482 19.97 34.37 -13.82
N LYS A 483 19.03 34.12 -12.90
CA LYS A 483 19.27 34.28 -11.47
C LYS A 483 20.38 33.34 -10.97
N TRP A 484 20.44 32.12 -11.49
CA TRP A 484 21.52 31.20 -11.18
C TRP A 484 22.89 31.77 -11.59
N LEU A 485 23.04 32.31 -12.80
CA LEU A 485 24.27 32.95 -13.24
C LEU A 485 24.67 34.14 -12.35
N GLU A 486 23.70 34.98 -11.99
CA GLU A 486 23.92 36.12 -11.07
C GLU A 486 24.42 35.65 -9.69
N VAL A 487 23.88 34.57 -9.15
CA VAL A 487 24.31 33.99 -7.85
C VAL A 487 25.70 33.39 -7.96
N LEU A 488 26.06 32.70 -9.05
CA LEU A 488 27.40 32.17 -9.26
C LEU A 488 28.47 33.27 -9.17
N GLU A 489 28.19 34.40 -9.80
CA GLU A 489 29.09 35.56 -9.82
C GLU A 489 29.15 36.25 -8.45
N GLN A 490 28.01 36.51 -7.83
CA GLN A 490 27.93 37.17 -6.51
C GLN A 490 28.62 36.39 -5.39
N GLU A 491 28.47 35.08 -5.41
CA GLU A 491 28.98 34.20 -4.35
C GLU A 491 30.42 33.67 -4.67
N GLY A 492 30.97 33.99 -5.83
CA GLY A 492 32.32 33.60 -6.23
C GLY A 492 32.51 32.11 -6.48
N LEU A 493 31.45 31.42 -6.95
CA LEU A 493 31.50 30.00 -7.28
C LEU A 493 32.30 29.76 -8.56
N SER A 494 33.56 29.27 -8.42
CA SER A 494 34.52 29.16 -9.51
C SER A 494 34.57 27.79 -10.17
N GLY A 495 34.31 26.70 -9.46
CA GLY A 495 34.34 25.34 -9.98
C GLY A 495 33.45 25.06 -11.17
N VAL A 496 33.32 23.82 -11.56
CA VAL A 496 32.42 23.41 -12.64
C VAL A 496 30.97 23.62 -12.21
N GLN A 497 30.27 24.52 -12.87
CA GLN A 497 28.88 24.84 -12.51
C GLN A 497 27.94 24.41 -13.64
N LEU A 498 27.01 23.49 -13.30
CA LEU A 498 26.10 22.83 -14.21
C LEU A 498 24.65 23.21 -13.91
N PHE A 499 23.84 23.35 -14.94
CA PHE A 499 22.40 23.64 -14.84
C PHE A 499 21.58 22.44 -15.25
N ALA A 500 21.06 21.68 -14.28
CA ALA A 500 20.37 20.43 -14.52
C ALA A 500 18.82 20.57 -14.62
N GLY A 501 18.26 21.68 -14.15
CA GLY A 501 16.81 21.89 -14.15
C GLY A 501 16.07 21.11 -13.06
N VAL A 502 14.74 21.13 -13.11
CA VAL A 502 13.87 20.50 -12.11
C VAL A 502 13.86 18.98 -12.25
N SER A 503 13.96 18.26 -11.15
CA SER A 503 13.95 16.79 -11.08
C SER A 503 14.96 16.12 -12.03
N PRO A 504 16.24 16.54 -11.98
CA PRO A 504 17.25 16.04 -12.89
C PRO A 504 17.56 14.56 -12.70
N GLN A 505 18.21 13.95 -13.69
CA GLN A 505 18.52 12.53 -13.70
C GLN A 505 19.35 12.10 -12.47
N ILE A 506 20.30 12.92 -12.03
CA ILE A 506 21.12 12.67 -10.83
C ILE A 506 20.26 12.44 -9.56
N MET A 507 19.15 13.18 -9.40
CA MET A 507 18.23 12.96 -8.27
C MET A 507 17.50 11.62 -8.38
N LYS A 508 17.17 11.19 -9.61
CA LYS A 508 16.50 9.91 -9.87
C LYS A 508 17.46 8.74 -9.67
N ASP A 509 18.67 8.84 -10.20
CA ASP A 509 19.68 7.78 -10.12
C ASP A 509 20.13 7.52 -8.68
N TYR A 510 20.41 8.57 -7.93
CA TYR A 510 20.83 8.46 -6.53
C TYR A 510 19.66 8.56 -5.53
N LYS A 511 18.40 8.56 -6.03
CA LYS A 511 17.15 8.45 -5.24
C LYS A 511 17.05 9.41 -4.05
N PHE A 512 17.41 10.68 -4.24
CA PHE A 512 17.23 11.71 -3.22
C PHE A 512 16.26 12.80 -3.69
N THR A 513 15.58 13.42 -2.73
CA THR A 513 14.55 14.45 -2.98
C THR A 513 14.84 15.77 -2.25
N THR A 514 15.90 15.80 -1.44
CA THR A 514 16.23 16.97 -0.60
C THR A 514 17.62 17.49 -0.90
N ILE A 515 17.75 18.82 -0.89
CA ILE A 515 19.02 19.56 -1.00
C ILE A 515 19.27 20.40 0.27
N PRO A 516 20.51 20.78 0.58
CA PRO A 516 21.75 20.49 -0.13
C PRO A 516 22.14 19.01 -0.09
N ARG A 517 22.78 18.52 -1.15
CA ARG A 517 23.29 17.16 -1.24
C ARG A 517 24.76 17.19 -1.70
N PHE A 518 25.66 16.70 -0.87
CA PHE A 518 27.08 16.58 -1.20
C PHE A 518 27.42 15.11 -1.49
N MET A 519 28.09 14.87 -2.61
CA MET A 519 28.48 13.53 -3.07
C MET A 519 29.97 13.53 -3.41
N VAL A 520 30.67 12.44 -3.07
CA VAL A 520 32.09 12.30 -3.35
C VAL A 520 32.33 11.04 -4.17
N PHE A 521 33.12 11.19 -5.21
CA PHE A 521 33.58 10.12 -6.11
C PHE A 521 35.10 10.07 -6.14
N ASP A 522 35.65 8.85 -6.26
CA ASP A 522 37.08 8.63 -6.36
C ASP A 522 37.61 8.85 -7.79
N ARG A 523 38.92 8.63 -7.98
CA ARG A 523 39.60 8.82 -9.26
C ARG A 523 39.12 7.85 -10.34
N GLU A 524 38.69 6.64 -9.96
CA GLU A 524 38.10 5.65 -10.85
C GLU A 524 36.63 6.01 -11.20
N GLY A 525 36.08 7.03 -10.53
CA GLY A 525 34.67 7.44 -10.62
C GLY A 525 33.73 6.50 -9.91
N LYS A 526 34.20 5.82 -8.90
CA LYS A 526 33.36 5.03 -8.00
C LYS A 526 32.81 5.91 -6.90
N VAL A 527 31.66 5.53 -6.38
CA VAL A 527 31.00 6.21 -5.28
C VAL A 527 31.81 6.05 -4.00
N VAL A 528 32.25 7.16 -3.42
CA VAL A 528 32.80 7.20 -2.06
C VAL A 528 31.70 7.52 -1.06
N SER A 529 30.84 8.47 -1.37
CA SER A 529 29.68 8.83 -0.55
C SER A 529 28.64 9.56 -1.40
N THR A 530 27.38 9.21 -1.27
CA THR A 530 26.24 9.93 -1.87
C THR A 530 25.58 10.90 -0.89
N ASN A 531 26.06 10.97 0.33
CA ASN A 531 25.59 11.88 1.38
C ASN A 531 26.77 12.23 2.31
N SER A 532 27.75 12.91 1.75
CA SER A 532 28.94 13.35 2.47
C SER A 532 28.64 14.42 3.53
N PRO A 533 29.52 14.61 4.51
CA PRO A 533 29.48 15.79 5.37
C PRO A 533 29.41 17.07 4.53
N ARG A 534 28.82 18.12 5.10
CA ARG A 534 28.73 19.45 4.46
C ARG A 534 30.10 20.16 4.48
N PRO A 535 30.30 21.13 3.58
CA PRO A 535 31.54 21.94 3.57
C PRO A 535 31.88 22.62 4.90
N SER A 536 30.86 23.01 5.68
CA SER A 536 31.03 23.56 7.03
C SER A 536 31.58 22.54 8.07
N ASN A 537 31.54 21.23 7.75
CA ASN A 537 32.03 20.17 8.63
C ASN A 537 33.45 19.77 8.21
N PRO A 538 34.45 19.83 9.14
CA PRO A 538 35.85 19.48 8.86
C PRO A 538 36.07 18.06 8.32
N GLU A 539 35.16 17.15 8.59
CA GLU A 539 35.25 15.76 8.13
C GLU A 539 35.18 15.63 6.61
N LEU A 540 34.54 16.56 5.88
CA LEU A 540 34.55 16.56 4.42
C LEU A 540 35.98 16.79 3.90
N LYS A 541 36.68 17.77 4.42
CA LYS A 541 38.09 18.04 4.06
C LYS A 541 38.97 16.83 4.31
N LYS A 542 38.89 16.22 5.49
CA LYS A 542 39.65 15.00 5.83
C LYS A 542 39.35 13.86 4.85
N LEU A 543 38.06 13.69 4.44
CA LEU A 543 37.67 12.68 3.47
C LEU A 543 38.36 12.92 2.12
N LEU A 544 38.32 14.16 1.60
CA LEU A 544 38.96 14.51 0.33
C LEU A 544 40.49 14.33 0.39
N GLU A 545 41.15 14.79 1.45
CA GLU A 545 42.57 14.60 1.66
C GLU A 545 43.00 13.14 1.74
N LYS A 546 42.18 12.30 2.41
CA LYS A 546 42.41 10.85 2.46
C LYS A 546 42.37 10.23 1.06
N LEU A 547 41.41 10.62 0.21
CA LEU A 547 41.25 10.10 -1.15
C LEU A 547 42.40 10.57 -2.07
N LEU A 548 42.87 11.79 -1.88
CA LEU A 548 44.01 12.33 -2.62
C LEU A 548 45.31 11.59 -2.29
N ASN A 549 45.47 11.15 -1.04
CA ASN A 549 46.65 10.45 -0.56
C ASN A 549 46.61 8.93 -0.79
N SER A 550 45.43 8.32 -1.05
CA SER A 550 45.29 6.88 -1.24
C SER A 550 45.62 6.39 -2.66
N GLY A 551 46.14 7.24 -3.51
CA GLY A 551 46.52 6.95 -4.89
C GLY A 551 48.03 7.07 -5.18
N LEU A 552 48.87 6.95 -4.12
CA LEU A 552 50.33 6.87 -4.24
C LEU A 552 50.78 5.42 -4.03
#